data_e36cfa9fa3f1fdc6d1659a306a4dc968
#
_entry.id   e36cfa9fa3f1fdc6d1659a306a4dc968
#
_cell.length_a   1.000
_cell.length_b   1.000
_cell.length_c   1.000
_cell.angle_alpha   90.00
_cell.angle_beta   90.00
_cell.angle_gamma   90.00
#
_symmetry.space_group_name_H-M   'P 1'
#
loop_
_entity.id
_entity.type
_entity.pdbx_description
1 polymer ?
#
loop_
_entity_poly.entity_id
_entity_poly.type
_entity_poly.pdbx_seq_one_letter_code
_entity_poly.pdbx_strand_id
1 'polypeptide(L)'
;MALAVCLLFDRRSERLVRGLWARVEELGVTTLASHTHGRHHPHLSLAVLRSWDLDRVRSALEALPAGEPISVSCHGSLVFPRGRVALAPSADADLVRRQEAVVAALGPTGADLHRNYAPGRWVPHISVATRTPAPRLSAVTTTVADAVPIVVRLERAALIDSSTGQTWPLSHLV
;
A
#
# COMPACT_ATOMS: atom_id res chain seq x y z
N MET A 1 16.18 1.51 -1.73
CA MET A 1 15.30 2.17 -2.71
C MET A 1 14.29 1.16 -3.21
N ALA A 2 13.04 1.55 -3.38
CA ALA A 2 12.03 0.73 -4.05
C ALA A 2 10.96 1.65 -4.67
N LEU A 3 10.52 1.36 -5.87
CA LEU A 3 9.39 2.00 -6.53
C LEU A 3 8.14 1.15 -6.31
N ALA A 4 7.10 1.74 -5.79
CA ALA A 4 5.82 1.06 -5.57
C ALA A 4 4.76 1.55 -6.57
N VAL A 5 3.99 0.62 -7.13
CA VAL A 5 2.75 0.90 -7.84
C VAL A 5 1.63 0.89 -6.81
N CYS A 6 1.06 2.05 -6.54
CA CYS A 6 0.14 2.25 -5.42
C CYS A 6 -1.24 2.68 -5.89
N LEU A 7 -2.26 2.10 -5.27
CA LEU A 7 -3.60 2.69 -5.23
C LEU A 7 -3.69 3.64 -4.04
N LEU A 8 -4.17 4.85 -4.30
CA LEU A 8 -4.34 5.92 -3.31
C LEU A 8 -5.81 6.11 -2.97
N PHE A 9 -6.05 6.52 -1.75
CA PHE A 9 -7.38 6.68 -1.19
C PHE A 9 -8.05 8.00 -1.57
N ASP A 10 -9.37 8.02 -1.48
CA ASP A 10 -10.14 9.25 -1.39
C ASP A 10 -9.80 10.02 -0.11
N ARG A 11 -10.20 11.28 -0.04
CA ARG A 11 -9.88 12.15 1.12
C ARG A 11 -10.45 11.62 2.45
N ARG A 12 -11.62 10.96 2.42
CA ARG A 12 -12.25 10.41 3.63
C ARG A 12 -11.45 9.21 4.16
N SER A 13 -11.15 8.27 3.28
CA SER A 13 -10.39 7.06 3.61
C SER A 13 -8.96 7.40 4.05
N GLU A 14 -8.32 8.38 3.39
CA GLU A 14 -7.01 8.87 3.81
C GLU A 14 -7.03 9.42 5.25
N ARG A 15 -8.05 10.23 5.61
CA ARG A 15 -8.19 10.75 6.97
C ARG A 15 -8.40 9.63 7.99
N LEU A 16 -9.19 8.59 7.67
CA LEU A 16 -9.39 7.45 8.56
C LEU A 16 -8.08 6.73 8.88
N VAL A 17 -7.28 6.43 7.85
CA VAL A 17 -5.99 5.74 8.04
C VAL A 17 -4.98 6.64 8.75
N ARG A 18 -4.92 7.95 8.44
CA ARG A 18 -4.07 8.89 9.15
C ARG A 18 -4.46 9.06 10.63
N GLY A 19 -5.76 9.02 10.94
CA GLY A 19 -6.25 9.01 12.32
C GLY A 19 -5.79 7.76 13.08
N LEU A 20 -5.78 6.60 12.42
CA LEU A 20 -5.22 5.38 13.00
C LEU A 20 -3.70 5.49 13.21
N TRP A 21 -2.96 6.09 12.26
CA TRP A 21 -1.52 6.36 12.45
C TRP A 21 -1.26 7.24 13.67
N ALA A 22 -2.02 8.33 13.84
CA ALA A 22 -1.88 9.21 15.01
C ALA A 22 -2.06 8.45 16.33
N ARG A 23 -3.10 7.62 16.45
CA ARG A 23 -3.33 6.77 17.63
C ARG A 23 -2.18 5.79 17.89
N VAL A 24 -1.57 5.24 16.86
CA VAL A 24 -0.42 4.34 17.00
C VAL A 24 0.84 5.10 17.39
N GLU A 25 1.02 6.34 16.91
CA GLU A 25 2.14 7.21 17.33
C GLU A 25 2.04 7.66 18.77
N GLU A 26 0.84 7.82 19.31
CA GLU A 26 0.62 8.05 20.77
C GLU A 26 1.17 6.90 21.63
N LEU A 27 1.27 5.69 21.07
CA LEU A 27 1.92 4.56 21.71
C LEU A 27 3.46 4.58 21.58
N GLY A 28 4.03 5.62 20.98
CA GLY A 28 5.47 5.73 20.72
C GLY A 28 5.97 4.77 19.64
N VAL A 29 5.11 4.41 18.68
CA VAL A 29 5.45 3.51 17.56
C VAL A 29 5.43 4.27 16.24
N THR A 30 6.48 4.12 15.45
CA THR A 30 6.63 4.78 14.15
C THR A 30 5.61 4.24 13.13
N THR A 31 4.89 5.15 12.50
CA THR A 31 4.00 4.87 11.36
C THR A 31 4.61 5.40 10.07
N LEU A 32 3.88 5.33 8.95
CA LEU A 32 4.33 5.99 7.72
C LEU A 32 4.28 7.52 7.82
N ALA A 33 3.53 8.12 8.76
CA ALA A 33 3.52 9.57 8.95
C ALA A 33 4.87 10.11 9.40
N SER A 34 5.57 9.38 10.29
CA SER A 34 6.88 9.76 10.84
C SER A 34 8.06 8.97 10.27
N HIS A 35 7.80 7.98 9.39
CA HIS A 35 8.84 7.15 8.81
C HIS A 35 9.61 7.88 7.70
N THR A 36 10.94 7.71 7.68
CA THR A 36 11.85 8.28 6.67
C THR A 36 11.65 9.80 6.45
N HIS A 37 11.09 10.20 5.32
CA HIS A 37 10.89 11.59 4.92
C HIS A 37 9.56 12.21 5.39
N GLY A 38 8.65 11.43 6.06
CA GLY A 38 7.37 11.90 6.59
C GLY A 38 6.32 12.34 5.55
N ARG A 39 6.56 12.05 4.26
CA ARG A 39 5.65 12.44 3.15
C ARG A 39 4.88 11.27 2.56
N HIS A 40 4.76 10.18 3.31
CA HIS A 40 4.00 9.04 2.85
C HIS A 40 2.50 9.32 2.85
N HIS A 41 1.83 8.83 1.82
CA HIS A 41 0.38 8.74 1.77
C HIS A 41 -0.08 7.34 2.20
N PRO A 42 -1.23 7.21 2.88
CA PRO A 42 -1.89 5.92 3.00
C PRO A 42 -2.15 5.34 1.61
N HIS A 43 -1.80 4.08 1.40
CA HIS A 43 -1.90 3.43 0.10
C HIS A 43 -2.02 1.91 0.22
N LEU A 44 -2.42 1.29 -0.88
CA LEU A 44 -2.34 -0.14 -1.10
C LEU A 44 -1.39 -0.39 -2.28
N SER A 45 -0.32 -1.15 -2.09
CA SER A 45 0.65 -1.43 -3.15
C SER A 45 0.23 -2.67 -3.95
N LEU A 46 0.16 -2.53 -5.28
CA LEU A 46 -0.07 -3.63 -6.21
C LEU A 46 1.24 -4.31 -6.63
N ALA A 47 2.33 -3.54 -6.70
CA ALA A 47 3.67 -4.04 -7.01
C ALA A 47 4.73 -3.18 -6.30
N VAL A 48 5.89 -3.78 -6.03
CA VAL A 48 7.09 -3.10 -5.54
C VAL A 48 8.28 -3.57 -6.38
N LEU A 49 9.04 -2.62 -6.92
CA LEU A 49 10.19 -2.85 -7.78
C LEU A 49 11.48 -2.49 -7.05
N ARG A 50 12.52 -3.33 -7.21
CA ARG A 50 13.86 -3.12 -6.61
C ARG A 50 14.80 -2.39 -7.55
N SER A 51 14.62 -2.59 -8.86
CA SER A 51 15.27 -1.81 -9.92
C SER A 51 14.26 -1.60 -11.05
N TRP A 52 14.34 -0.45 -11.72
CA TRP A 52 13.35 -0.05 -12.72
C TRP A 52 13.89 1.04 -13.67
N ASP A 53 13.29 1.11 -14.83
CA ASP A 53 13.30 2.28 -15.71
C ASP A 53 11.93 2.97 -15.55
N LEU A 54 11.93 4.22 -15.09
CA LEU A 54 10.69 4.93 -14.74
C LEU A 54 9.76 5.12 -15.94
N ASP A 55 10.33 5.49 -17.10
CA ASP A 55 9.54 5.80 -18.29
C ASP A 55 8.91 4.53 -18.86
N ARG A 56 9.66 3.41 -18.88
CA ARG A 56 9.15 2.10 -19.30
C ARG A 56 8.04 1.61 -18.38
N VAL A 57 8.26 1.69 -17.07
CA VAL A 57 7.25 1.29 -16.07
C VAL A 57 5.99 2.12 -16.20
N ARG A 58 6.13 3.45 -16.28
CA ARG A 58 4.99 4.35 -16.43
C ARG A 58 4.23 4.08 -17.72
N SER A 59 4.90 3.98 -18.86
CA SER A 59 4.28 3.70 -20.16
C SER A 59 3.52 2.37 -20.16
N ALA A 60 4.10 1.32 -19.55
CA ALA A 60 3.44 0.02 -19.45
C ALA A 60 2.16 0.06 -18.61
N LEU A 61 2.16 0.82 -17.50
CA LEU A 61 0.99 0.97 -16.65
C LEU A 61 -0.08 1.86 -17.28
N GLU A 62 0.31 2.93 -17.96
CA GLU A 62 -0.62 3.83 -18.66
C GLU A 62 -1.25 3.18 -19.91
N ALA A 63 -0.70 2.08 -20.39
CA ALA A 63 -1.29 1.27 -21.46
C ALA A 63 -2.38 0.29 -20.96
N LEU A 64 -2.51 0.09 -19.64
CA LEU A 64 -3.59 -0.72 -19.08
C LEU A 64 -4.94 -0.01 -19.25
N PRO A 65 -6.05 -0.76 -19.33
CA PRO A 65 -7.39 -0.17 -19.33
C PRO A 65 -7.63 0.63 -18.05
N ALA A 66 -8.33 1.77 -18.19
CA ALA A 66 -8.74 2.55 -17.03
C ALA A 66 -9.70 1.76 -16.13
N GLY A 67 -9.35 1.65 -14.88
CA GLY A 67 -10.17 1.00 -13.85
C GLY A 67 -11.13 1.96 -13.17
N GLU A 68 -12.24 1.44 -12.67
CA GLU A 68 -13.16 2.19 -11.82
C GLU A 68 -12.65 2.24 -10.37
N PRO A 69 -13.02 3.27 -9.58
CA PRO A 69 -12.74 3.29 -8.16
C PRO A 69 -13.29 2.06 -7.43
N ILE A 70 -12.47 1.51 -6.51
CA ILE A 70 -12.81 0.29 -5.77
C ILE A 70 -12.91 0.59 -4.28
N SER A 71 -13.88 -0.04 -3.61
CA SER A 71 -13.99 0.00 -2.15
C SER A 71 -13.61 -1.35 -1.55
N VAL A 72 -12.72 -1.33 -0.56
CA VAL A 72 -12.29 -2.53 0.15
C VAL A 72 -12.61 -2.42 1.64
N SER A 73 -13.07 -3.52 2.22
CA SER A 73 -13.34 -3.61 3.66
C SER A 73 -12.15 -4.20 4.38
N CYS A 74 -11.75 -3.59 5.50
CA CYS A 74 -10.72 -4.12 6.39
C CYS A 74 -11.37 -4.62 7.67
N HIS A 75 -11.21 -5.90 7.98
CA HIS A 75 -11.84 -6.55 9.14
C HIS A 75 -10.84 -7.02 10.19
N GLY A 76 -9.55 -6.81 9.97
CA GLY A 76 -8.52 -7.23 10.90
C GLY A 76 -7.15 -6.63 10.56
N SER A 77 -6.13 -7.13 11.25
CA SER A 77 -4.75 -6.74 11.06
C SER A 77 -3.87 -7.89 10.60
N LEU A 78 -2.79 -7.54 9.90
CA LEU A 78 -1.69 -8.40 9.55
C LEU A 78 -0.45 -8.00 10.33
N VAL A 79 0.29 -8.99 10.82
CA VAL A 79 1.59 -8.78 11.44
C VAL A 79 2.65 -9.42 10.56
N PHE A 80 3.56 -8.59 10.05
CA PHE A 80 4.68 -9.04 9.23
C PHE A 80 5.98 -9.09 10.05
N PRO A 81 7.03 -9.76 9.55
CA PRO A 81 8.33 -9.77 10.19
C PRO A 81 8.84 -8.35 10.53
N ARG A 82 9.62 -8.24 11.60
CA ARG A 82 10.19 -6.99 12.13
C ARG A 82 9.14 -6.03 12.73
N GLY A 83 8.00 -6.57 13.19
CA GLY A 83 6.96 -5.78 13.86
C GLY A 83 6.21 -4.80 12.95
N ARG A 84 6.12 -5.07 11.65
CA ARG A 84 5.24 -4.30 10.78
C ARG A 84 3.80 -4.74 11.01
N VAL A 85 2.92 -3.77 11.23
CA VAL A 85 1.48 -4.01 11.40
C VAL A 85 0.73 -3.28 10.28
N ALA A 86 -0.25 -3.93 9.73
CA ALA A 86 -1.07 -3.39 8.65
C ALA A 86 -2.54 -3.79 8.81
N LEU A 87 -3.44 -3.01 8.22
CA LEU A 87 -4.81 -3.43 7.99
C LEU A 87 -4.85 -4.53 6.93
N ALA A 88 -5.78 -5.46 7.09
CA ALA A 88 -6.07 -6.56 6.16
C ALA A 88 -7.28 -6.20 5.31
N PRO A 89 -7.12 -5.62 4.12
CA PRO A 89 -8.23 -5.40 3.21
C PRO A 89 -8.72 -6.73 2.62
N SER A 90 -10.02 -6.82 2.37
CA SER A 90 -10.58 -7.94 1.62
C SER A 90 -10.00 -7.96 0.20
N ALA A 91 -9.50 -9.11 -0.21
CA ALA A 91 -9.00 -9.34 -1.57
C ALA A 91 -10.13 -9.88 -2.43
N ASP A 92 -11.00 -9.00 -2.94
CA ASP A 92 -12.00 -9.41 -3.91
C ASP A 92 -11.38 -9.72 -5.28
N ALA A 93 -12.18 -10.32 -6.17
CA ALA A 93 -11.68 -10.74 -7.47
C ALA A 93 -11.23 -9.56 -8.36
N ASP A 94 -11.80 -8.37 -8.17
CA ASP A 94 -11.39 -7.19 -8.93
C ASP A 94 -10.01 -6.69 -8.50
N LEU A 95 -9.79 -6.57 -7.21
CA LEU A 95 -8.49 -6.17 -6.67
C LEU A 95 -7.37 -7.14 -7.07
N VAL A 96 -7.66 -8.45 -7.04
CA VAL A 96 -6.69 -9.49 -7.45
C VAL A 96 -6.38 -9.38 -8.95
N ARG A 97 -7.40 -9.24 -9.81
CA ARG A 97 -7.20 -9.07 -11.27
C ARG A 97 -6.35 -7.84 -11.60
N ARG A 98 -6.57 -6.73 -10.89
CA ARG A 98 -5.76 -5.51 -11.07
C ARG A 98 -4.30 -5.75 -10.70
N GLN A 99 -4.05 -6.42 -9.58
CA GLN A 99 -2.69 -6.76 -9.18
C GLN A 99 -2.00 -7.66 -10.22
N GLU A 100 -2.69 -8.67 -10.72
CA GLU A 100 -2.17 -9.56 -11.76
C GLU A 100 -1.91 -8.83 -13.08
N ALA A 101 -2.82 -7.94 -13.51
CA ALA A 101 -2.65 -7.13 -14.71
C ALA A 101 -1.45 -6.19 -14.60
N VAL A 102 -1.28 -5.52 -13.45
CA VAL A 102 -0.11 -4.67 -13.17
C VAL A 102 1.17 -5.47 -13.24
N VAL A 103 1.24 -6.64 -12.59
CA VAL A 103 2.44 -7.48 -12.60
C VAL A 103 2.75 -7.99 -14.00
N ALA A 104 1.73 -8.39 -14.77
CA ALA A 104 1.90 -8.81 -16.17
C ALA A 104 2.44 -7.68 -17.05
N ALA A 105 1.91 -6.46 -16.92
CA ALA A 105 2.38 -5.29 -17.65
C ALA A 105 3.83 -4.90 -17.32
N LEU A 106 4.25 -5.12 -16.08
CA LEU A 106 5.61 -4.83 -15.63
C LEU A 106 6.65 -5.84 -16.17
N GLY A 107 6.26 -7.06 -16.49
CA GLY A 107 7.18 -8.11 -16.97
C GLY A 107 8.09 -7.67 -18.12
N PRO A 108 7.56 -7.12 -19.23
CA PRO A 108 8.35 -6.70 -20.39
C PRO A 108 9.24 -5.47 -20.15
N THR A 109 9.04 -4.74 -19.04
CA THR A 109 9.80 -3.51 -18.74
C THR A 109 11.25 -3.79 -18.31
N GLY A 110 11.55 -5.03 -17.91
CA GLY A 110 12.83 -5.41 -17.31
C GLY A 110 12.98 -5.00 -15.84
N ALA A 111 11.93 -4.50 -15.22
CA ALA A 111 11.94 -4.13 -13.80
C ALA A 111 12.05 -5.38 -12.88
N ASP A 112 12.82 -5.26 -11.80
CA ASP A 112 12.99 -6.33 -10.81
C ASP A 112 11.85 -6.30 -9.78
N LEU A 113 10.84 -7.14 -10.01
CA LEU A 113 9.69 -7.27 -9.11
C LEU A 113 10.10 -7.89 -7.77
N HIS A 114 9.74 -7.24 -6.67
CA HIS A 114 9.96 -7.80 -5.35
C HIS A 114 9.14 -9.09 -5.16
N ARG A 115 9.79 -10.18 -4.74
CA ARG A 115 9.23 -11.55 -4.69
C ARG A 115 7.88 -11.71 -3.99
N ASN A 116 7.56 -10.83 -3.01
CA ASN A 116 6.30 -10.87 -2.28
C ASN A 116 5.12 -10.33 -3.10
N TYR A 117 5.39 -9.75 -4.26
CA TYR A 117 4.38 -9.24 -5.19
C TYR A 117 4.21 -10.12 -6.43
N ALA A 118 4.97 -11.22 -6.50
CA ALA A 118 4.78 -12.22 -7.55
C ALA A 118 3.37 -12.85 -7.47
N PRO A 119 2.81 -13.31 -8.61
CA PRO A 119 1.51 -13.99 -8.63
C PRO A 119 1.43 -15.11 -7.59
N GLY A 120 0.31 -15.18 -6.87
CA GLY A 120 0.08 -16.15 -5.81
C GLY A 120 0.84 -15.91 -4.50
N ARG A 121 1.65 -14.83 -4.41
CA ARG A 121 2.38 -14.46 -3.18
C ARG A 121 1.98 -13.11 -2.60
N TRP A 122 1.23 -12.35 -3.35
CA TRP A 122 0.79 -11.04 -2.91
C TRP A 122 -0.21 -11.13 -1.76
N VAL A 123 0.06 -10.36 -0.71
CA VAL A 123 -0.83 -10.19 0.43
C VAL A 123 -1.24 -8.71 0.45
N PRO A 124 -2.49 -8.38 0.08
CA PRO A 124 -2.94 -6.99 0.12
C PRO A 124 -2.88 -6.46 1.55
N HIS A 125 -2.35 -5.26 1.72
CA HIS A 125 -2.23 -4.65 3.04
C HIS A 125 -2.12 -3.13 2.95
N ILE A 126 -2.60 -2.46 4.01
CA ILE A 126 -2.47 -1.03 4.20
C ILE A 126 -1.61 -0.81 5.44
N SER A 127 -0.41 -0.29 5.27
CA SER A 127 0.58 -0.14 6.36
C SER A 127 0.09 0.78 7.47
N VAL A 128 0.19 0.32 8.71
CA VAL A 128 -0.14 1.08 9.92
C VAL A 128 1.13 1.39 10.70
N ALA A 129 1.91 0.38 11.09
CA ALA A 129 3.17 0.55 11.81
C ALA A 129 4.32 -0.04 11.02
N THR A 130 5.46 0.66 10.98
CA THR A 130 6.63 0.27 10.17
C THR A 130 7.62 -0.60 10.94
N ARG A 131 7.70 -0.41 12.26
CA ARG A 131 8.56 -1.18 13.16
C ARG A 131 8.01 -1.07 14.59
N THR A 132 7.27 -2.08 15.03
CA THR A 132 6.72 -2.15 16.38
C THR A 132 7.66 -2.96 17.25
N PRO A 133 8.19 -2.40 18.35
CA PRO A 133 8.92 -3.19 19.35
C PRO A 133 8.02 -4.29 19.94
N ALA A 134 8.59 -5.47 20.22
CA ALA A 134 7.83 -6.62 20.70
C ALA A 134 6.92 -6.31 21.91
N PRO A 135 7.35 -5.52 22.93
CA PRO A 135 6.50 -5.18 24.07
C PRO A 135 5.28 -4.31 23.72
N ARG A 136 5.32 -3.63 22.56
CA ARG A 136 4.24 -2.75 22.08
C ARG A 136 3.29 -3.41 21.08
N LEU A 137 3.61 -4.59 20.62
CA LEU A 137 2.87 -5.25 19.53
C LEU A 137 1.41 -5.49 19.91
N SER A 138 1.14 -5.96 21.12
CA SER A 138 -0.23 -6.18 21.61
C SER A 138 -1.03 -4.87 21.62
N ALA A 139 -0.48 -3.78 22.15
CA ALA A 139 -1.17 -2.49 22.17
C ALA A 139 -1.47 -1.97 20.77
N VAL A 140 -0.53 -2.10 19.82
CA VAL A 140 -0.75 -1.68 18.42
C VAL A 140 -1.82 -2.53 17.76
N THR A 141 -1.81 -3.85 17.91
CA THR A 141 -2.82 -4.73 17.33
C THR A 141 -4.20 -4.49 17.93
N THR A 142 -4.30 -4.21 19.22
CA THR A 142 -5.55 -3.80 19.89
C THR A 142 -6.06 -2.47 19.30
N THR A 143 -5.19 -1.46 19.16
CA THR A 143 -5.56 -0.17 18.55
C THR A 143 -6.11 -0.33 17.13
N VAL A 144 -5.54 -1.27 16.35
CA VAL A 144 -6.07 -1.59 15.03
C VAL A 144 -7.40 -2.33 15.12
N ALA A 145 -7.53 -3.30 16.04
CA ALA A 145 -8.76 -4.06 16.25
C ALA A 145 -9.94 -3.16 16.64
N ASP A 146 -9.70 -2.13 17.46
CA ASP A 146 -10.72 -1.15 17.86
C ASP A 146 -11.15 -0.22 16.71
N ALA A 147 -10.36 -0.15 15.64
CA ALA A 147 -10.65 0.69 14.47
C ALA A 147 -11.43 -0.05 13.37
N VAL A 148 -11.40 -1.38 13.35
CA VAL A 148 -12.09 -2.18 12.34
C VAL A 148 -13.49 -2.59 12.83
N PRO A 149 -14.48 -2.81 11.93
CA PRO A 149 -14.33 -2.79 10.47
C PRO A 149 -14.28 -1.37 9.91
N ILE A 150 -13.42 -1.16 8.91
CA ILE A 150 -13.42 0.08 8.12
C ILE A 150 -13.52 -0.21 6.63
N VAL A 151 -14.18 0.67 5.90
CA VAL A 151 -14.23 0.62 4.44
C VAL A 151 -13.42 1.79 3.92
N VAL A 152 -12.49 1.52 3.00
CA VAL A 152 -11.68 2.52 2.32
C VAL A 152 -11.93 2.47 0.82
N ARG A 153 -11.94 3.64 0.17
CA ARG A 153 -12.13 3.80 -1.26
C ARG A 153 -10.81 4.19 -1.91
N LEU A 154 -10.43 3.42 -2.92
CA LEU A 154 -9.25 3.61 -3.76
C LEU A 154 -9.72 4.28 -5.05
N GLU A 155 -9.22 5.47 -5.37
CA GLU A 155 -9.71 6.26 -6.51
C GLU A 155 -8.63 6.84 -7.41
N ARG A 156 -7.36 6.68 -7.03
CA ARG A 156 -6.20 7.18 -7.79
C ARG A 156 -5.10 6.14 -7.79
N ALA A 157 -4.25 6.20 -8.81
CA ALA A 157 -3.03 5.39 -8.87
C ALA A 157 -1.79 6.28 -9.03
N ALA A 158 -0.68 5.83 -8.48
CA ALA A 158 0.61 6.52 -8.60
C ALA A 158 1.78 5.56 -8.46
N LEU A 159 2.90 5.96 -9.05
CA LEU A 159 4.21 5.42 -8.71
C LEU A 159 4.79 6.23 -7.55
N ILE A 160 5.34 5.55 -6.55
CA ILE A 160 5.92 6.20 -5.36
C ILE A 160 7.29 5.62 -5.09
N ASP A 161 8.31 6.48 -5.07
CA ASP A 161 9.62 6.11 -4.56
C ASP A 161 9.59 6.12 -3.02
N SER A 162 9.75 4.94 -2.43
CA SER A 162 9.68 4.77 -0.97
C SER A 162 10.83 5.42 -0.21
N SER A 163 11.93 5.78 -0.89
CA SER A 163 13.10 6.40 -0.26
C SER A 163 13.03 7.92 -0.21
N THR A 164 12.42 8.54 -1.22
CA THR A 164 12.34 10.00 -1.36
C THR A 164 10.95 10.56 -1.11
N GLY A 165 9.92 9.73 -1.23
CA GLY A 165 8.51 10.13 -1.24
C GLY A 165 8.09 10.82 -2.54
N GLN A 166 8.95 10.81 -3.57
CA GLN A 166 8.57 11.32 -4.86
C GLN A 166 7.44 10.49 -5.43
N THR A 167 6.42 11.18 -5.98
CA THR A 167 5.20 10.56 -6.48
C THR A 167 4.97 11.00 -7.92
N TRP A 168 4.68 10.04 -8.78
CA TRP A 168 4.28 10.25 -10.17
C TRP A 168 2.86 9.71 -10.34
N PRO A 169 1.85 10.60 -10.40
CA PRO A 169 0.47 10.18 -10.66
C PRO A 169 0.36 9.45 -11.99
N LEU A 170 -0.44 8.40 -12.03
CA LEU A 170 -0.90 7.77 -13.27
C LEU A 170 -2.17 8.49 -13.75
N SER A 171 -2.40 8.48 -15.07
CA SER A 171 -3.54 9.18 -15.68
C SER A 171 -4.90 8.58 -15.29
N HIS A 172 -4.90 7.32 -14.86
CA HIS A 172 -6.10 6.57 -14.45
C HIS A 172 -5.77 5.52 -13.40
N LEU A 173 -6.78 4.90 -12.84
CA LEU A 173 -6.64 3.68 -12.04
C LEU A 173 -6.26 2.50 -12.95
N VAL A 174 -5.32 1.72 -12.49
CA VAL A 174 -4.85 0.49 -13.15
C VAL A 174 -5.48 -0.74 -12.52
#